data_2bf1ac1c9f7a3b0dd4db22367ed3583b
#
_entry.id   2bf1ac1c9f7a3b0dd4db22367ed3583b
#
_cell.length_a   1.000
_cell.length_b   1.000
_cell.length_c   1.000
_cell.angle_alpha   90.00
_cell.angle_beta   90.00
_cell.angle_gamma   90.00
#
_symmetry.space_group_name_H-M   'P 1'
#
loop_
_entity.id
_entity.type
_entity.pdbx_description
1 polymer ?
#
loop_
_entity_poly.entity_id
_entity_poly.type
_entity_poly.pdbx_seq_one_letter_code
_entity_poly.pdbx_strand_id
1 'polypeptide(L)'
;MIAMTVSIYFGMNDIMLNRYPYDVDMSVTSISEEECQTAIEAFEKAIADNKVPVEKSVEEIYLDIVCSKNGDQILIKPANTIRNSDSVLVLSLLDQAEYERLTGISANLNDGEIFAWYPSAVQKDSVTVDETEFTVKKWLDKNPLTCGEDAVSDNAVLVVTDEDFKKFDEMRTEMYKGVSSAPAGEDLTLHLGLDITGSETDKIDFGTPVMEVVKDLKKNGGLSENSWITSGIRQQEYESYYADNGSLLFIGIFLGSLFLMGTAMIIYYTINEQI
;
A
#
# COMPACT_ATOMS: atom_id res chain seq x y z
N MET A 1 8.20 8.10 28.56
CA MET A 1 6.79 8.23 28.17
C MET A 1 6.54 9.47 27.32
N ILE A 2 6.77 10.71 27.79
CA ILE A 2 6.57 11.95 27.00
C ILE A 2 7.36 11.92 25.66
N ALA A 3 8.64 11.56 25.67
CA ALA A 3 9.47 11.44 24.48
C ALA A 3 8.91 10.41 23.48
N MET A 4 8.39 9.28 23.95
CA MET A 4 7.79 8.25 23.10
C MET A 4 6.48 8.75 22.45
N THR A 5 5.65 9.45 23.22
CA THR A 5 4.37 10.00 22.71
C THR A 5 4.63 11.11 21.67
N VAL A 6 5.63 11.95 21.93
CA VAL A 6 6.08 12.99 20.98
C VAL A 6 6.66 12.37 19.71
N SER A 7 7.47 11.32 19.83
CA SER A 7 8.01 10.61 18.66
C SER A 7 6.91 9.94 17.81
N ILE A 8 5.90 9.37 18.46
CA ILE A 8 4.73 8.79 17.74
C ILE A 8 3.98 9.90 16.99
N TYR A 9 3.81 11.06 17.61
CA TYR A 9 3.12 12.19 16.97
C TYR A 9 3.86 12.71 15.73
N PHE A 10 5.18 12.88 15.81
CA PHE A 10 5.97 13.35 14.67
C PHE A 10 6.19 12.27 13.60
N GLY A 11 6.26 10.99 13.97
CA GLY A 11 6.36 9.88 13.01
C GLY A 11 5.04 9.58 12.28
N MET A 12 3.90 10.11 12.76
CA MET A 12 2.60 9.82 12.22
C MET A 12 2.39 10.33 10.81
N ASN A 13 2.94 11.52 10.53
CA ASN A 13 2.84 12.09 9.18
C ASN A 13 3.46 11.16 8.13
N ASP A 14 4.65 10.64 8.42
CA ASP A 14 5.34 9.73 7.49
C ASP A 14 4.58 8.40 7.34
N ILE A 15 4.03 7.88 8.45
CA ILE A 15 3.21 6.65 8.42
C ILE A 15 1.95 6.86 7.58
N MET A 16 1.25 7.99 7.75
CA MET A 16 0.04 8.29 6.98
C MET A 16 0.33 8.54 5.50
N LEU A 17 1.41 9.26 5.17
CA LEU A 17 1.81 9.47 3.78
C LEU A 17 2.23 8.17 3.09
N ASN A 18 2.86 7.24 3.82
CA ASN A 18 3.21 5.94 3.28
C ASN A 18 1.98 5.04 3.09
N ARG A 19 1.01 5.11 4.00
CA ARG A 19 -0.20 4.28 3.94
C ARG A 19 -1.26 4.83 2.99
N TYR A 20 -1.38 6.14 2.92
CA TYR A 20 -2.32 6.86 2.06
C TYR A 20 -1.54 7.92 1.27
N PRO A 21 -0.84 7.54 0.20
CA PRO A 21 -0.02 8.48 -0.58
C PRO A 21 -0.85 9.58 -1.26
N TYR A 22 -2.15 9.34 -1.44
CA TYR A 22 -3.10 10.29 -2.03
C TYR A 22 -4.15 10.78 -1.02
N ASP A 23 -4.82 11.90 -1.33
CA ASP A 23 -5.92 12.41 -0.50
C ASP A 23 -7.09 11.43 -0.43
N VAL A 24 -7.43 10.79 -1.57
CA VAL A 24 -8.27 9.60 -1.65
C VAL A 24 -7.41 8.47 -2.17
N ASP A 25 -7.35 7.39 -1.42
CA ASP A 25 -6.52 6.23 -1.72
C ASP A 25 -7.37 4.97 -1.66
N MET A 26 -7.37 4.18 -2.71
CA MET A 26 -8.23 3.01 -2.85
C MET A 26 -7.47 1.88 -3.54
N SER A 27 -7.59 0.68 -3.00
CA SER A 27 -7.16 -0.55 -3.66
C SER A 27 -8.31 -1.53 -3.75
N VAL A 28 -8.49 -2.09 -4.93
CA VAL A 28 -9.46 -3.16 -5.21
C VAL A 28 -8.68 -4.37 -5.67
N THR A 29 -8.74 -5.46 -4.92
CA THR A 29 -7.99 -6.69 -5.21
C THR A 29 -8.92 -7.84 -5.57
N SER A 30 -8.38 -8.86 -6.22
CA SER A 30 -9.11 -10.05 -6.67
C SER A 30 -10.22 -9.71 -7.66
N ILE A 31 -9.85 -8.95 -8.70
CA ILE A 31 -10.74 -8.52 -9.78
C ILE A 31 -10.13 -8.84 -11.14
N SER A 32 -10.99 -8.97 -12.15
CA SER A 32 -10.61 -9.15 -13.55
C SER A 32 -10.25 -7.83 -14.22
N GLU A 33 -9.64 -7.90 -15.39
CA GLU A 33 -9.35 -6.72 -16.22
C GLU A 33 -10.62 -5.94 -16.58
N GLU A 34 -11.75 -6.62 -16.89
CA GLU A 34 -13.03 -5.99 -17.16
C GLU A 34 -13.58 -5.25 -15.93
N GLU A 35 -13.41 -5.84 -14.74
CA GLU A 35 -13.80 -5.22 -13.47
C GLU A 35 -12.90 -4.03 -13.11
N CYS A 36 -11.59 -4.09 -13.41
CA CYS A 36 -10.69 -2.94 -13.30
C CYS A 36 -11.21 -1.77 -14.13
N GLN A 37 -11.52 -2.02 -15.41
CA GLN A 37 -12.02 -0.98 -16.31
C GLN A 37 -13.37 -0.40 -15.82
N THR A 38 -14.27 -1.26 -15.33
CA THR A 38 -15.56 -0.83 -14.77
C THR A 38 -15.36 0.08 -13.53
N ALA A 39 -14.41 -0.26 -12.67
CA ALA A 39 -14.11 0.54 -11.48
C ALA A 39 -13.46 1.89 -11.84
N ILE A 40 -12.55 1.92 -12.81
CA ILE A 40 -11.94 3.15 -13.33
C ILE A 40 -13.00 4.08 -13.90
N GLU A 41 -13.87 3.58 -14.80
CA GLU A 41 -14.94 4.38 -15.41
C GLU A 41 -15.88 4.98 -14.34
N ALA A 42 -16.22 4.20 -13.32
CA ALA A 42 -17.06 4.69 -12.23
C ALA A 42 -16.36 5.75 -11.38
N PHE A 43 -15.07 5.58 -11.13
CA PHE A 43 -14.23 6.52 -10.40
C PHE A 43 -14.10 7.85 -11.15
N GLU A 44 -13.74 7.81 -12.43
CA GLU A 44 -13.65 9.00 -13.29
C GLU A 44 -14.99 9.73 -13.40
N LYS A 45 -16.09 8.97 -13.57
CA LYS A 45 -17.42 9.53 -13.60
C LYS A 45 -17.79 10.22 -12.30
N ALA A 46 -17.46 9.64 -11.15
CA ALA A 46 -17.71 10.26 -9.86
C ALA A 46 -16.93 11.57 -9.68
N ILE A 47 -15.69 11.62 -10.15
CA ILE A 47 -14.88 12.85 -10.19
C ILE A 47 -15.58 13.92 -11.02
N ALA A 48 -16.05 13.56 -12.22
CA ALA A 48 -16.70 14.49 -13.14
C ALA A 48 -18.06 14.99 -12.61
N ASP A 49 -18.90 14.08 -12.11
CA ASP A 49 -20.25 14.39 -11.61
C ASP A 49 -20.20 15.30 -10.37
N ASN A 50 -19.22 15.11 -9.49
CA ASN A 50 -19.02 15.92 -8.30
C ASN A 50 -18.15 17.16 -8.55
N LYS A 51 -17.66 17.37 -9.78
CA LYS A 51 -16.79 18.50 -10.16
C LYS A 51 -15.60 18.64 -9.24
N VAL A 52 -14.97 17.52 -8.89
CA VAL A 52 -13.84 17.48 -7.97
C VAL A 52 -12.68 18.30 -8.53
N PRO A 53 -12.10 19.23 -7.76
CA PRO A 53 -10.93 20.00 -8.21
C PRO A 53 -9.66 19.14 -8.14
N VAL A 54 -9.45 18.30 -9.15
CA VAL A 54 -8.35 17.34 -9.23
C VAL A 54 -7.01 18.06 -9.39
N GLU A 55 -6.05 17.72 -8.54
CA GLU A 55 -4.65 18.08 -8.67
C GLU A 55 -3.87 16.97 -9.38
N LYS A 56 -4.09 15.72 -8.97
CA LYS A 56 -3.48 14.53 -9.55
C LYS A 56 -4.43 13.35 -9.45
N SER A 57 -4.49 12.51 -10.48
CA SER A 57 -5.16 11.21 -10.46
C SER A 57 -4.20 10.14 -10.91
N VAL A 58 -4.27 8.98 -10.29
CA VAL A 58 -3.45 7.81 -10.61
C VAL A 58 -4.33 6.57 -10.62
N GLU A 59 -4.09 5.74 -11.60
CA GLU A 59 -4.70 4.44 -11.79
C GLU A 59 -3.58 3.47 -12.09
N GLU A 60 -3.46 2.41 -11.32
CA GLU A 60 -2.39 1.41 -11.46
C GLU A 60 -3.00 0.02 -11.41
N ILE A 61 -2.70 -0.81 -12.42
CA ILE A 61 -3.14 -2.21 -12.49
C ILE A 61 -1.92 -3.10 -12.40
N TYR A 62 -1.92 -4.02 -11.46
CA TYR A 62 -0.81 -4.94 -11.23
C TYR A 62 -1.30 -6.24 -10.58
N LEU A 63 -0.42 -7.24 -10.54
CA LEU A 63 -0.69 -8.51 -9.88
C LEU A 63 0.18 -8.62 -8.62
N ASP A 64 -0.44 -8.80 -7.45
CA ASP A 64 0.27 -9.06 -6.21
C ASP A 64 0.35 -10.55 -5.90
N ILE A 65 1.55 -11.02 -5.61
CA ILE A 65 1.81 -12.40 -5.20
C ILE A 65 2.50 -12.40 -3.85
N VAL A 66 1.90 -13.04 -2.86
CA VAL A 66 2.57 -13.26 -1.58
C VAL A 66 3.61 -14.37 -1.74
N CYS A 67 4.85 -14.04 -1.44
CA CYS A 67 6.00 -14.89 -1.61
C CYS A 67 6.76 -15.09 -0.30
N SER A 68 7.67 -16.05 -0.27
CA SER A 68 8.70 -16.16 0.77
C SER A 68 10.09 -16.12 0.16
N LYS A 69 11.09 -15.77 0.96
CA LYS A 69 12.49 -15.75 0.54
C LYS A 69 13.24 -16.95 1.06
N ASN A 70 14.09 -17.51 0.21
CA ASN A 70 15.10 -18.50 0.59
C ASN A 70 16.47 -18.04 0.06
N GLY A 71 17.19 -17.28 0.89
CA GLY A 71 18.36 -16.54 0.43
C GLY A 71 17.99 -15.48 -0.60
N ASP A 72 18.52 -15.61 -1.81
CA ASP A 72 18.24 -14.69 -2.92
C ASP A 72 17.09 -15.17 -3.84
N GLN A 73 16.54 -16.34 -3.57
CA GLN A 73 15.45 -16.92 -4.34
C GLN A 73 14.11 -16.48 -3.79
N ILE A 74 13.21 -16.03 -4.65
CA ILE A 74 11.83 -15.75 -4.37
C ILE A 74 11.03 -17.04 -4.59
N LEU A 75 10.23 -17.43 -3.60
CA LEU A 75 9.39 -18.63 -3.66
C LEU A 75 7.93 -18.24 -3.59
N ILE A 76 7.19 -18.52 -4.64
CA ILE A 76 5.73 -18.36 -4.65
C ILE A 76 5.13 -19.47 -3.77
N LYS A 77 4.41 -19.07 -2.72
CA LYS A 77 3.77 -20.02 -1.78
C LYS A 77 2.39 -19.53 -1.42
N PRO A 78 1.43 -20.46 -1.24
CA PRO A 78 0.13 -20.10 -0.69
C PRO A 78 0.29 -19.42 0.67
N ALA A 79 -0.44 -18.31 0.89
CA ALA A 79 -0.34 -17.49 2.10
C ALA A 79 -0.51 -18.31 3.40
N ASN A 80 -1.39 -19.34 3.38
CA ASN A 80 -1.63 -20.23 4.52
C ASN A 80 -0.48 -21.21 4.81
N THR A 81 0.51 -21.33 3.94
CA THR A 81 1.70 -22.19 4.12
C THR A 81 2.91 -21.41 4.60
N ILE A 82 2.87 -20.08 4.56
CA ILE A 82 3.96 -19.21 5.05
C ILE A 82 3.97 -19.29 6.57
N ARG A 83 5.11 -19.69 7.13
CA ARG A 83 5.29 -19.80 8.58
C ARG A 83 5.77 -18.47 9.14
N ASN A 84 5.54 -18.21 10.43
CA ASN A 84 6.03 -17.01 11.12
C ASN A 84 7.56 -16.85 11.07
N SER A 85 8.31 -17.92 10.76
CA SER A 85 9.76 -17.89 10.57
C SER A 85 10.20 -17.54 9.16
N ASP A 86 9.28 -17.53 8.19
CA ASP A 86 9.59 -17.25 6.81
C ASP A 86 9.61 -15.73 6.60
N SER A 87 10.56 -15.24 5.83
CA SER A 87 10.57 -13.85 5.41
C SER A 87 9.50 -13.67 4.35
N VAL A 88 8.45 -12.94 4.67
CA VAL A 88 7.37 -12.62 3.74
C VAL A 88 7.80 -11.52 2.79
N LEU A 89 7.52 -11.71 1.51
CA LEU A 89 7.74 -10.75 0.43
C LEU A 89 6.42 -10.59 -0.33
N VAL A 90 6.01 -9.37 -0.59
CA VAL A 90 4.97 -9.08 -1.60
C VAL A 90 5.67 -8.76 -2.91
N LEU A 91 5.39 -9.57 -3.92
CA LEU A 91 5.90 -9.41 -5.26
C LEU A 91 4.79 -8.81 -6.13
N SER A 92 4.94 -7.55 -6.51
CA SER A 92 4.04 -6.88 -7.44
C SER A 92 4.57 -7.03 -8.85
N LEU A 93 3.76 -7.53 -9.75
CA LEU A 93 4.08 -7.70 -11.16
C LEU A 93 3.37 -6.64 -11.98
N LEU A 94 4.12 -5.96 -12.79
CA LEU A 94 3.65 -4.93 -13.69
C LEU A 94 3.99 -5.36 -15.12
N ASP A 95 2.99 -5.43 -16.00
CA ASP A 95 3.31 -5.68 -17.39
C ASP A 95 4.01 -4.47 -18.03
N GLN A 96 4.73 -4.68 -19.10
CA GLN A 96 5.53 -3.62 -19.72
C GLN A 96 4.66 -2.49 -20.31
N ALA A 97 3.43 -2.78 -20.75
CA ALA A 97 2.54 -1.76 -21.31
C ALA A 97 2.03 -0.83 -20.20
N GLU A 98 1.67 -1.39 -19.05
CA GLU A 98 1.29 -0.63 -17.88
C GLU A 98 2.46 0.18 -17.32
N TYR A 99 3.67 -0.40 -17.26
CA TYR A 99 4.87 0.35 -16.89
C TYR A 99 5.12 1.55 -17.81
N GLU A 100 4.98 1.36 -19.14
CA GLU A 100 5.12 2.44 -20.11
C GLU A 100 4.03 3.51 -19.94
N ARG A 101 2.79 3.10 -19.66
CA ARG A 101 1.68 4.01 -19.39
C ARG A 101 1.93 4.88 -18.15
N LEU A 102 2.43 4.27 -17.07
CA LEU A 102 2.67 4.95 -15.79
C LEU A 102 3.89 5.88 -15.84
N THR A 103 4.96 5.46 -16.50
CA THR A 103 6.24 6.17 -16.44
C THR A 103 6.57 6.98 -17.69
N GLY A 104 5.91 6.72 -18.81
CA GLY A 104 6.27 7.25 -20.13
C GLY A 104 7.56 6.68 -20.72
N ILE A 105 8.13 5.62 -20.12
CA ILE A 105 9.40 5.02 -20.50
C ILE A 105 9.13 3.65 -21.08
N SER A 106 9.57 3.42 -22.33
CA SER A 106 9.47 2.10 -22.95
C SER A 106 10.44 1.10 -22.32
N ALA A 107 9.90 -0.04 -21.89
CA ALA A 107 10.70 -1.10 -21.29
C ALA A 107 11.45 -1.93 -22.35
N ASN A 108 10.81 -2.21 -23.48
CA ASN A 108 11.37 -3.01 -24.58
C ASN A 108 12.00 -4.33 -24.09
N LEU A 109 11.28 -5.07 -23.26
CA LEU A 109 11.72 -6.35 -22.72
C LEU A 109 11.55 -7.48 -23.74
N ASN A 110 12.46 -8.44 -23.72
CA ASN A 110 12.30 -9.75 -24.34
C ASN A 110 11.83 -10.74 -23.27
N ASP A 111 11.29 -11.88 -23.70
CA ASP A 111 10.89 -12.95 -22.77
C ASP A 111 12.04 -13.36 -21.85
N GLY A 112 11.77 -13.44 -20.56
CA GLY A 112 12.76 -13.71 -19.53
C GLY A 112 13.66 -12.54 -19.14
N GLU A 113 13.47 -11.34 -19.74
CA GLU A 113 14.08 -10.09 -19.27
C GLU A 113 13.12 -9.33 -18.37
N ILE A 114 13.65 -8.70 -17.31
CA ILE A 114 12.85 -7.92 -16.36
C ILE A 114 13.50 -6.58 -16.04
N PHE A 115 12.71 -5.58 -15.66
CA PHE A 115 13.17 -4.53 -14.77
C PHE A 115 12.81 -4.92 -13.35
N ALA A 116 13.65 -4.62 -12.37
CA ALA A 116 13.44 -4.97 -10.98
C ALA A 116 13.59 -3.74 -10.07
N TRP A 117 12.67 -3.59 -9.15
CA TRP A 117 12.82 -2.75 -7.97
C TRP A 117 12.68 -3.65 -6.75
N TYR A 118 13.73 -3.70 -5.94
CA TYR A 118 13.76 -4.50 -4.73
C TYR A 118 14.82 -3.93 -3.77
N PRO A 119 14.44 -3.00 -2.87
CA PRO A 119 15.39 -2.21 -2.10
C PRO A 119 16.24 -3.03 -1.12
N SER A 120 15.74 -4.17 -0.65
CA SER A 120 16.49 -5.03 0.27
C SER A 120 17.38 -6.08 -0.44
N ALA A 121 17.28 -6.21 -1.77
CA ALA A 121 18.06 -7.18 -2.52
C ALA A 121 19.47 -6.68 -2.86
N VAL A 122 20.41 -7.61 -2.93
CA VAL A 122 21.69 -7.36 -3.59
C VAL A 122 21.45 -7.34 -5.11
N GLN A 123 21.75 -6.23 -5.77
CA GLN A 123 21.59 -6.10 -7.22
C GLN A 123 22.49 -7.09 -7.95
N LYS A 124 21.89 -7.98 -8.72
CA LYS A 124 22.55 -9.01 -9.54
C LYS A 124 22.04 -8.92 -10.97
N ASP A 125 22.71 -9.63 -11.87
CA ASP A 125 22.32 -9.71 -13.29
C ASP A 125 21.07 -10.60 -13.49
N SER A 126 20.65 -11.34 -12.46
CA SER A 126 19.45 -12.19 -12.50
C SER A 126 18.71 -12.22 -11.18
N VAL A 127 17.39 -12.51 -11.26
CA VAL A 127 16.50 -12.81 -10.14
C VAL A 127 15.87 -14.16 -10.40
N THR A 128 15.88 -15.03 -9.39
CA THR A 128 15.25 -16.35 -9.48
C THR A 128 13.91 -16.35 -8.73
N VAL A 129 12.85 -16.70 -9.45
CA VAL A 129 11.53 -16.92 -8.88
C VAL A 129 11.15 -18.38 -9.07
N ASP A 130 10.93 -19.08 -7.96
CA ASP A 130 10.87 -20.55 -7.90
C ASP A 130 12.06 -21.20 -8.61
N GLU A 131 11.82 -21.90 -9.71
CA GLU A 131 12.86 -22.56 -10.52
C GLU A 131 13.24 -21.77 -11.77
N THR A 132 12.60 -20.60 -12.00
CA THR A 132 12.81 -19.78 -13.20
C THR A 132 13.77 -18.64 -12.92
N GLU A 133 14.81 -18.52 -13.73
CA GLU A 133 15.76 -17.41 -13.67
C GLU A 133 15.40 -16.35 -14.72
N PHE A 134 15.26 -15.10 -14.26
CA PHE A 134 14.98 -13.93 -15.08
C PHE A 134 16.22 -13.04 -15.15
N THR A 135 16.58 -12.57 -16.33
CA THR A 135 17.70 -11.64 -16.55
C THR A 135 17.26 -10.22 -16.20
N VAL A 136 17.97 -9.57 -15.30
CA VAL A 136 17.68 -8.17 -14.94
C VAL A 136 18.32 -7.25 -15.96
N LYS A 137 17.51 -6.70 -16.86
CA LYS A 137 17.93 -5.70 -17.83
C LYS A 137 18.20 -4.34 -17.19
N LYS A 138 17.45 -4.02 -16.12
CA LYS A 138 17.60 -2.77 -15.37
C LYS A 138 17.12 -2.91 -13.94
N TRP A 139 17.91 -2.42 -13.00
CA TRP A 139 17.44 -2.11 -11.64
C TRP A 139 16.85 -0.71 -11.61
N LEU A 140 15.63 -0.60 -11.07
CA LEU A 140 14.94 0.66 -10.93
C LEU A 140 15.37 1.34 -9.63
N ASP A 141 15.63 2.64 -9.70
CA ASP A 141 16.02 3.45 -8.53
C ASP A 141 14.84 3.74 -7.61
N LYS A 142 13.61 3.67 -8.13
CA LYS A 142 12.37 3.97 -7.41
C LYS A 142 11.32 2.92 -7.74
N ASN A 143 10.41 2.70 -6.79
CA ASN A 143 9.19 1.95 -7.04
C ASN A 143 8.41 2.59 -8.20
N PRO A 144 8.09 1.85 -9.26
CA PRO A 144 7.27 2.36 -10.35
C PRO A 144 5.79 2.51 -9.95
N LEU A 145 5.33 1.76 -8.92
CA LEU A 145 4.00 1.89 -8.36
C LEU A 145 4.00 2.98 -7.28
N THR A 146 2.88 3.67 -7.17
CA THR A 146 2.68 4.76 -6.21
C THR A 146 1.72 4.37 -5.08
N CYS A 147 1.19 3.13 -5.10
CA CYS A 147 0.42 2.58 -4.00
C CYS A 147 1.22 2.56 -2.70
N GLY A 148 0.53 2.66 -1.57
CA GLY A 148 1.16 2.65 -0.25
C GLY A 148 1.97 1.38 -0.01
N GLU A 149 3.17 1.53 0.52
CA GLU A 149 4.00 0.37 0.89
C GLU A 149 3.47 -0.27 2.17
N ASP A 150 3.38 -1.61 2.18
CA ASP A 150 3.08 -2.33 3.40
C ASP A 150 4.29 -2.26 4.34
N ALA A 151 4.11 -1.61 5.50
CA ALA A 151 5.19 -1.41 6.48
C ALA A 151 5.66 -2.72 7.16
N VAL A 152 5.00 -3.84 6.92
CA VAL A 152 5.22 -5.11 7.64
C VAL A 152 5.91 -6.14 6.76
N SER A 153 5.83 -6.03 5.44
CA SER A 153 6.41 -6.96 4.48
C SER A 153 7.54 -6.31 3.68
N ASP A 154 8.43 -7.14 3.19
CA ASP A 154 9.39 -6.72 2.17
C ASP A 154 8.67 -6.67 0.82
N ASN A 155 8.95 -5.67 0.01
CA ASN A 155 8.26 -5.45 -1.26
C ASN A 155 9.24 -5.48 -2.41
N ALA A 156 8.84 -6.11 -3.51
CA ALA A 156 9.55 -6.09 -4.77
C ALA A 156 8.58 -5.85 -5.93
N VAL A 157 9.01 -5.10 -6.93
CA VAL A 157 8.26 -4.91 -8.17
C VAL A 157 9.08 -5.42 -9.34
N LEU A 158 8.49 -6.28 -10.15
CA LEU A 158 9.08 -6.72 -11.41
C LEU A 158 8.23 -6.22 -12.57
N VAL A 159 8.87 -5.55 -13.52
CA VAL A 159 8.28 -5.25 -14.81
C VAL A 159 8.64 -6.38 -15.76
N VAL A 160 7.64 -6.99 -16.36
CA VAL A 160 7.77 -8.21 -17.17
C VAL A 160 7.07 -8.06 -18.53
N THR A 161 7.33 -8.96 -19.47
CA THR A 161 6.56 -9.04 -20.70
C THR A 161 5.16 -9.59 -20.43
N ASP A 162 4.20 -9.37 -21.34
CA ASP A 162 2.85 -9.93 -21.25
C ASP A 162 2.85 -11.46 -21.18
N GLU A 163 3.84 -12.11 -21.85
CA GLU A 163 3.98 -13.56 -21.80
C GLU A 163 4.48 -14.02 -20.42
N ASP A 164 5.47 -13.35 -19.84
CA ASP A 164 5.95 -13.68 -18.51
C ASP A 164 4.94 -13.33 -17.43
N PHE A 165 4.15 -12.25 -17.60
CA PHE A 165 3.04 -11.91 -16.71
C PHE A 165 2.03 -13.05 -16.62
N LYS A 166 1.63 -13.62 -17.76
CA LYS A 166 0.75 -14.80 -17.81
C LYS A 166 1.35 -16.02 -17.14
N LYS A 167 2.66 -16.27 -17.32
CA LYS A 167 3.35 -17.38 -16.62
C LYS A 167 3.29 -17.21 -15.11
N PHE A 168 3.50 -15.99 -14.59
CA PHE A 168 3.39 -15.71 -13.16
C PHE A 168 1.96 -15.93 -12.65
N ASP A 169 0.93 -15.50 -13.39
CA ASP A 169 -0.45 -15.74 -13.02
C ASP A 169 -0.82 -17.23 -13.03
N GLU A 170 -0.31 -18.00 -13.99
CA GLU A 170 -0.44 -19.46 -14.02
C GLU A 170 0.25 -20.11 -12.81
N MET A 171 1.49 -19.70 -12.48
CA MET A 171 2.23 -20.19 -11.30
C MET A 171 1.43 -19.91 -10.02
N ARG A 172 0.93 -18.69 -9.85
CA ARG A 172 0.07 -18.30 -8.74
C ARG A 172 -1.19 -19.18 -8.67
N THR A 173 -1.89 -19.31 -9.78
CA THR A 173 -3.12 -20.11 -9.87
C THR A 173 -2.88 -21.56 -9.47
N GLU A 174 -1.80 -22.17 -9.95
CA GLU A 174 -1.45 -23.55 -9.58
C GLU A 174 -1.13 -23.68 -8.08
N MET A 175 -0.41 -22.72 -7.52
CA MET A 175 -0.04 -22.70 -6.09
C MET A 175 -1.25 -22.56 -5.17
N TYR A 176 -2.28 -21.82 -5.59
CA TYR A 176 -3.53 -21.66 -4.83
C TYR A 176 -4.56 -22.75 -5.08
N LYS A 177 -4.26 -23.71 -5.97
CA LYS A 177 -5.16 -24.83 -6.28
C LYS A 177 -5.50 -25.66 -5.03
N GLY A 178 -6.77 -25.74 -4.72
CA GLY A 178 -7.25 -26.45 -3.54
C GLY A 178 -7.21 -25.67 -2.22
N VAL A 179 -6.82 -24.39 -2.26
CA VAL A 179 -6.95 -23.48 -1.12
C VAL A 179 -8.34 -22.84 -1.16
N SER A 180 -9.13 -23.03 -0.10
CA SER A 180 -10.55 -22.60 -0.05
C SER A 180 -10.74 -21.06 -0.08
N SER A 181 -9.69 -20.29 0.12
CA SER A 181 -9.66 -18.82 0.05
C SER A 181 -8.95 -18.29 -1.20
N ALA A 182 -8.64 -19.19 -2.15
CA ALA A 182 -8.01 -18.76 -3.39
C ALA A 182 -8.96 -17.89 -4.21
N PRO A 183 -8.49 -16.80 -4.82
CA PRO A 183 -9.28 -16.06 -5.77
C PRO A 183 -9.70 -16.96 -6.93
N ALA A 184 -10.96 -16.87 -7.33
CA ALA A 184 -11.47 -17.64 -8.47
C ALA A 184 -11.30 -16.76 -9.73
N GLY A 185 -10.31 -17.07 -10.55
CA GLY A 185 -10.08 -16.37 -11.81
C GLY A 185 -8.90 -15.37 -11.75
N GLU A 186 -8.96 -14.33 -12.54
CA GLU A 186 -7.99 -13.24 -12.51
C GLU A 186 -7.95 -12.58 -11.13
N ASP A 187 -6.77 -12.19 -10.69
CA ASP A 187 -6.54 -11.67 -9.33
C ASP A 187 -5.72 -10.38 -9.41
N LEU A 188 -6.19 -9.49 -10.27
CA LEU A 188 -5.54 -8.20 -10.41
C LEU A 188 -5.84 -7.31 -9.20
N THR A 189 -4.92 -6.41 -8.94
CA THR A 189 -5.06 -5.30 -8.01
C THR A 189 -5.15 -4.02 -8.82
N LEU A 190 -6.20 -3.25 -8.58
CA LEU A 190 -6.38 -1.90 -9.09
C LEU A 190 -6.15 -0.93 -7.94
N HIS A 191 -5.19 -0.03 -8.08
CA HIS A 191 -4.99 1.10 -7.20
C HIS A 191 -5.49 2.39 -7.85
N LEU A 192 -6.31 3.14 -7.13
CA LEU A 192 -6.88 4.42 -7.53
C LEU A 192 -6.47 5.49 -6.52
N GLY A 193 -5.69 6.45 -6.96
CA GLY A 193 -5.21 7.58 -6.16
C GLY A 193 -5.73 8.91 -6.69
N LEU A 194 -6.15 9.80 -5.79
CA LEU A 194 -6.64 11.14 -6.15
C LEU A 194 -6.14 12.18 -5.15
N ASP A 195 -5.42 13.17 -5.64
CA ASP A 195 -5.11 14.39 -4.89
C ASP A 195 -6.08 15.51 -5.27
N ILE A 196 -6.63 16.20 -4.27
CA ILE A 196 -7.70 17.18 -4.39
C ILE A 196 -7.17 18.55 -3.99
N THR A 197 -7.32 19.54 -4.87
CA THR A 197 -7.01 20.95 -4.55
C THR A 197 -8.07 21.53 -3.63
N GLY A 198 -7.67 22.07 -2.47
CA GLY A 198 -8.61 22.71 -1.55
C GLY A 198 -8.17 22.60 -0.10
N SER A 199 -9.08 22.95 0.80
CA SER A 199 -8.91 22.79 2.25
C SER A 199 -9.03 21.32 2.66
N GLU A 200 -8.63 21.02 3.90
CA GLU A 200 -8.80 19.70 4.49
C GLU A 200 -10.28 19.22 4.47
N THR A 201 -11.20 20.12 4.71
CA THR A 201 -12.64 19.84 4.62
C THR A 201 -13.08 19.54 3.19
N ASP A 202 -12.57 20.30 2.21
CA ASP A 202 -12.88 20.05 0.80
C ASP A 202 -12.41 18.66 0.35
N LYS A 203 -11.24 18.21 0.85
CA LYS A 203 -10.72 16.86 0.55
C LYS A 203 -11.65 15.74 1.05
N ILE A 204 -12.25 15.92 2.21
CA ILE A 204 -13.24 14.99 2.75
C ILE A 204 -14.56 15.07 1.96
N ASP A 205 -15.08 16.27 1.74
CA ASP A 205 -16.36 16.49 1.08
C ASP A 205 -16.38 15.99 -0.37
N PHE A 206 -15.31 16.25 -1.13
CA PHE A 206 -15.17 15.76 -2.49
C PHE A 206 -14.72 14.29 -2.56
N GLY A 207 -13.86 13.84 -1.65
CA GLY A 207 -13.34 12.48 -1.65
C GLY A 207 -14.39 11.43 -1.28
N THR A 208 -15.29 11.74 -0.36
CA THR A 208 -16.31 10.80 0.12
C THR A 208 -17.18 10.23 -1.02
N PRO A 209 -17.83 11.02 -1.88
CA PRO A 209 -18.65 10.48 -2.96
C PRO A 209 -17.84 9.70 -4.00
N VAL A 210 -16.59 10.06 -4.24
CA VAL A 210 -15.69 9.34 -5.14
C VAL A 210 -15.35 7.95 -4.58
N MET A 211 -15.03 7.88 -3.30
CA MET A 211 -14.72 6.62 -2.62
C MET A 211 -15.96 5.69 -2.55
N GLU A 212 -17.13 6.23 -2.25
CA GLU A 212 -18.35 5.43 -2.09
C GLU A 212 -18.82 4.82 -3.42
N VAL A 213 -18.56 5.44 -4.56
CA VAL A 213 -18.98 4.92 -5.87
C VAL A 213 -18.40 3.53 -6.17
N VAL A 214 -17.13 3.31 -5.84
CA VAL A 214 -16.48 2.01 -6.06
C VAL A 214 -16.98 0.96 -5.06
N LYS A 215 -17.24 1.38 -3.82
CA LYS A 215 -17.87 0.49 -2.83
C LYS A 215 -19.30 0.08 -3.24
N ASP A 216 -20.04 0.98 -3.83
CA ASP A 216 -21.39 0.72 -4.31
C ASP A 216 -21.40 -0.18 -5.55
N LEU A 217 -20.36 -0.15 -6.40
CA LEU A 217 -20.18 -1.12 -7.49
C LEU A 217 -20.20 -2.55 -6.95
N LYS A 218 -19.45 -2.84 -5.89
CA LYS A 218 -19.44 -4.17 -5.27
C LYS A 218 -20.82 -4.54 -4.73
N LYS A 219 -21.49 -3.65 -4.02
CA LYS A 219 -22.84 -3.89 -3.48
C LYS A 219 -23.87 -4.19 -4.57
N ASN A 220 -23.69 -3.58 -5.74
CA ASN A 220 -24.60 -3.69 -6.88
C ASN A 220 -24.21 -4.81 -7.86
N GLY A 221 -23.20 -5.62 -7.56
CA GLY A 221 -22.75 -6.73 -8.39
C GLY A 221 -21.92 -6.31 -9.61
N GLY A 222 -21.38 -5.09 -9.63
CA GLY A 222 -20.45 -4.63 -10.65
C GLY A 222 -19.00 -5.09 -10.41
N LEU A 223 -18.73 -5.63 -9.23
CA LEU A 223 -17.47 -6.30 -8.87
C LEU A 223 -17.80 -7.68 -8.27
N SER A 224 -16.88 -8.61 -8.39
CA SER A 224 -17.03 -9.97 -7.85
C SER A 224 -17.22 -9.96 -6.33
N GLU A 225 -17.95 -10.95 -5.80
CA GLU A 225 -18.15 -11.10 -4.35
C GLU A 225 -16.84 -11.28 -3.60
N ASN A 226 -15.86 -11.91 -4.24
CA ASN A 226 -14.55 -12.19 -3.67
C ASN A 226 -13.59 -10.97 -3.72
N SER A 227 -13.95 -9.90 -4.43
CA SER A 227 -13.12 -8.70 -4.46
C SER A 227 -12.97 -8.10 -3.06
N TRP A 228 -11.81 -7.54 -2.77
CA TRP A 228 -11.55 -6.83 -1.52
C TRP A 228 -11.26 -5.36 -1.82
N ILE A 229 -11.95 -4.46 -1.11
CA ILE A 229 -11.77 -3.01 -1.26
C ILE A 229 -11.16 -2.46 0.03
N THR A 230 -9.97 -1.91 -0.08
CA THR A 230 -9.37 -1.06 0.94
C THR A 230 -9.44 0.38 0.45
N SER A 231 -9.90 1.29 1.28
CA SER A 231 -10.04 2.68 0.89
C SER A 231 -9.96 3.60 2.08
N GLY A 232 -9.43 4.78 1.90
CA GLY A 232 -9.38 5.82 2.91
C GLY A 232 -9.27 7.22 2.31
N ILE A 233 -9.72 8.20 3.07
CA ILE A 233 -9.45 9.61 2.82
C ILE A 233 -8.39 10.02 3.83
N ARG A 234 -7.19 10.33 3.36
CA ARG A 234 -6.02 10.61 4.21
C ARG A 234 -6.33 11.57 5.35
N GLN A 235 -7.06 12.64 5.06
CA GLN A 235 -7.44 13.63 6.07
C GLN A 235 -8.39 13.06 7.14
N GLN A 236 -9.35 12.23 6.74
CA GLN A 236 -10.27 11.57 7.66
C GLN A 236 -9.56 10.58 8.57
N GLU A 237 -8.59 9.84 8.02
CA GLU A 237 -7.75 8.92 8.78
C GLU A 237 -6.87 9.65 9.79
N TYR A 238 -6.33 10.82 9.43
CA TYR A 238 -5.63 11.69 10.37
C TYR A 238 -6.54 12.11 11.54
N GLU A 239 -7.73 12.61 11.24
CA GLU A 239 -8.68 13.05 12.26
C GLU A 239 -9.09 11.91 13.20
N SER A 240 -9.38 10.73 12.65
CA SER A 240 -9.70 9.52 13.42
C SER A 240 -8.53 9.12 14.34
N TYR A 241 -7.33 9.10 13.81
CA TYR A 241 -6.15 8.76 14.60
C TYR A 241 -5.91 9.74 15.75
N TYR A 242 -6.04 11.04 15.50
CA TYR A 242 -5.88 12.04 16.55
C TYR A 242 -7.02 11.99 17.58
N ALA A 243 -8.25 11.69 17.17
CA ALA A 243 -9.36 11.50 18.09
C ALA A 243 -9.10 10.30 19.02
N ASP A 244 -8.65 9.19 18.48
CA ASP A 244 -8.39 7.96 19.24
C ASP A 244 -7.18 8.07 20.17
N ASN A 245 -6.11 8.70 19.71
CA ASN A 245 -4.85 8.79 20.45
C ASN A 245 -4.67 10.10 21.24
N GLY A 246 -5.49 11.12 20.98
CA GLY A 246 -5.41 12.42 21.66
C GLY A 246 -5.65 12.32 23.16
N SER A 247 -6.48 11.40 23.61
CA SER A 247 -6.72 11.12 25.04
C SER A 247 -5.49 10.54 25.71
N LEU A 248 -4.75 9.64 25.06
CA LEU A 248 -3.49 9.07 25.56
C LEU A 248 -2.40 10.13 25.63
N LEU A 249 -2.32 11.01 24.63
CA LEU A 249 -1.40 12.14 24.61
C LEU A 249 -1.67 13.09 25.80
N PHE A 250 -2.95 13.45 26.00
CA PHE A 250 -3.38 14.31 27.11
C PHE A 250 -3.01 13.71 28.48
N ILE A 251 -3.32 12.43 28.70
CA ILE A 251 -2.96 11.70 29.93
C ILE A 251 -1.45 11.68 30.13
N GLY A 252 -0.68 11.44 29.08
CA GLY A 252 0.78 11.43 29.13
C GLY A 252 1.37 12.77 29.54
N ILE A 253 0.89 13.87 28.97
CA ILE A 253 1.32 15.24 29.31
C ILE A 253 0.89 15.60 30.73
N PHE A 254 -0.36 15.28 31.11
CA PHE A 254 -0.89 15.56 32.43
C PHE A 254 -0.11 14.85 33.55
N LEU A 255 0.09 13.54 33.43
CA LEU A 255 0.90 12.76 34.38
C LEU A 255 2.35 13.22 34.44
N GLY A 256 2.95 13.53 33.27
CA GLY A 256 4.31 14.08 33.20
C GLY A 256 4.43 15.42 33.94
N SER A 257 3.45 16.28 33.77
CA SER A 257 3.40 17.58 34.48
C SER A 257 3.23 17.42 35.99
N LEU A 258 2.37 16.50 36.45
CA LEU A 258 2.23 16.17 37.88
C LEU A 258 3.52 15.64 38.46
N PHE A 259 4.24 14.79 37.74
CA PHE A 259 5.52 14.22 38.19
C PHE A 259 6.59 15.32 38.34
N LEU A 260 6.65 16.24 37.36
CA LEU A 260 7.56 17.39 37.42
C LEU A 260 7.24 18.32 38.61
N MET A 261 5.97 18.61 38.86
CA MET A 261 5.55 19.43 40.01
C MET A 261 5.89 18.71 41.34
N GLY A 262 5.62 17.41 41.45
CA GLY A 262 5.97 16.62 42.62
C GLY A 262 7.48 16.61 42.91
N THR A 263 8.27 16.42 41.86
CA THR A 263 9.73 16.45 41.96
C THR A 263 10.24 17.83 42.41
N ALA A 264 9.71 18.90 41.84
CA ALA A 264 10.06 20.27 42.24
C ALA A 264 9.72 20.56 43.69
N MET A 265 8.55 20.09 44.18
CA MET A 265 8.17 20.19 45.60
C MET A 265 9.14 19.45 46.52
N ILE A 266 9.47 18.20 46.18
CA ILE A 266 10.42 17.40 46.99
C ILE A 266 11.79 18.10 47.08
N ILE A 267 12.30 18.60 45.94
CA ILE A 267 13.55 19.33 45.92
C ILE A 267 13.46 20.60 46.78
N TYR A 268 12.38 21.35 46.66
CA TYR A 268 12.16 22.58 47.45
C TYR A 268 12.15 22.28 48.97
N TYR A 269 11.41 21.28 49.41
CA TYR A 269 11.38 20.91 50.83
C TYR A 269 12.70 20.38 51.31
N THR A 270 13.40 19.53 50.55
CA THR A 270 14.71 19.01 50.94
C THR A 270 15.76 20.11 51.13
N ILE A 271 15.74 21.14 50.25
CA ILE A 271 16.68 22.27 50.38
C ILE A 271 16.32 23.13 51.61
N ASN A 272 15.04 23.37 51.89
CA ASN A 272 14.62 24.16 53.04
C ASN A 272 14.86 23.47 54.40
N GLU A 273 14.87 22.15 54.45
CA GLU A 273 15.23 21.40 55.69
C GLU A 273 16.73 21.37 55.98
N GLN A 274 17.57 21.71 55.00
CA GLN A 274 19.04 21.76 55.18
C GLN A 274 19.58 23.14 55.53
N ILE A 275 18.72 24.17 55.59
CA ILE A 275 19.05 25.54 56.03
C ILE A 275 18.53 25.75 57.47
#